data_fa2ca59335124445818b023d67f3f795
#
_entry.id   fa2ca59335124445818b023d67f3f795
#
_cell.length_a   1.000
_cell.length_b   1.000
_cell.length_c   1.000
_cell.angle_alpha   90.00
_cell.angle_beta   90.00
_cell.angle_gamma   90.00
#
_symmetry.space_group_name_H-M   'P 1'
#
loop_
_entity.id
_entity.type
_entity.pdbx_description
1 polymer ?
#
loop_
_entity_poly.entity_id
_entity_poly.type
_entity_poly.pdbx_seq_one_letter_code
_entity_poly.pdbx_strand_id
1 'polypeptide(L)'
;AAPFSDVRYPAGGKPKVVHYWSAEIADDAAADVSGFTANDEIAAVEWMPLAEARKKATYPHDAEMLVELKRRIDAGTARTFAIIIARHGKALQPSSWDGPDATRPLMHRGVLQAEGIAPAIAAYGPERIISSTAVRCRETVAPLAALIGVEVREIDGISQDSYGTAASTVEKVIAKRLRRAQTVVLCSHGPVIPELVR
;
A
#
# COMPACT_ATOMS: atom_id res chain seq x y z
N ALA A 1 -6.49 4.11 -2.98
CA ALA A 1 -6.26 5.33 -3.75
C ALA A 1 -4.79 5.43 -4.15
N ALA A 2 -4.52 5.90 -5.35
CA ALA A 2 -3.15 6.11 -5.83
C ALA A 2 -2.89 7.60 -6.10
N PRO A 3 -1.66 8.10 -5.88
CA PRO A 3 -1.28 9.44 -6.29
C PRO A 3 -1.56 9.63 -7.78
N PHE A 4 -2.23 10.71 -8.10
CA PHE A 4 -2.71 10.93 -9.45
C PHE A 4 -2.03 12.13 -10.13
N SER A 5 -2.10 13.29 -9.49
CA SER A 5 -1.54 14.54 -9.98
C SER A 5 -1.36 15.55 -8.85
N ASP A 6 -0.44 16.49 -9.08
CA ASP A 6 -0.28 17.69 -8.27
C ASP A 6 -0.60 18.92 -9.11
N VAL A 7 -1.46 19.79 -8.60
CA VAL A 7 -1.75 21.09 -9.21
C VAL A 7 -1.19 22.20 -8.31
N ARG A 8 -0.47 23.14 -8.91
CA ARG A 8 0.17 24.25 -8.21
C ARG A 8 -0.37 25.58 -8.76
N TYR A 9 -0.88 26.41 -7.86
CA TYR A 9 -1.36 27.74 -8.24
C TYR A 9 -1.25 28.74 -7.05
N PRO A 10 -1.19 30.04 -7.29
CA PRO A 10 -1.26 31.03 -6.23
C PRO A 10 -2.69 31.19 -5.71
N ALA A 11 -2.85 31.17 -4.38
CA ALA A 11 -4.11 31.45 -3.72
C ALA A 11 -3.86 32.44 -2.57
N GLY A 12 -4.53 33.60 -2.58
CA GLY A 12 -4.35 34.64 -1.58
C GLY A 12 -2.89 35.11 -1.48
N GLY A 13 -2.16 35.17 -2.59
CA GLY A 13 -0.76 35.59 -2.65
C GLY A 13 0.25 34.57 -2.13
N LYS A 14 -0.19 33.35 -1.79
CA LYS A 14 0.66 32.25 -1.34
C LYS A 14 0.63 31.08 -2.34
N PRO A 15 1.75 30.34 -2.51
CA PRO A 15 1.73 29.14 -3.32
C PRO A 15 0.87 28.08 -2.66
N LYS A 16 -0.09 27.51 -3.40
CA LYS A 16 -0.93 26.40 -2.99
C LYS A 16 -0.59 25.17 -3.85
N VAL A 17 -0.50 24.01 -3.22
CA VAL A 17 -0.38 22.72 -3.88
C VAL A 17 -1.60 21.90 -3.51
N VAL A 18 -2.27 21.36 -4.51
CA VAL A 18 -3.37 20.41 -4.33
C VAL A 18 -2.95 19.07 -4.85
N HIS A 19 -2.98 18.06 -3.98
CA HIS A 19 -2.66 16.69 -4.31
C HIS A 19 -3.95 15.95 -4.63
N TYR A 20 -3.98 15.25 -5.75
CA TYR A 20 -5.11 14.44 -6.18
C TYR A 20 -4.77 12.96 -6.17
N TRP A 21 -5.73 12.15 -5.78
CA TRP A 21 -5.66 10.70 -5.80
C TRP A 21 -6.80 10.12 -6.59
N SER A 22 -6.54 9.06 -7.34
CA SER A 22 -7.60 8.22 -7.91
C SER A 22 -7.94 7.10 -6.95
N ALA A 23 -9.23 6.82 -6.79
CA ALA A 23 -9.72 5.70 -6.02
C ALA A 23 -10.84 5.01 -6.79
N GLU A 24 -10.89 3.68 -6.71
CA GLU A 24 -12.01 2.87 -7.14
C GLU A 24 -12.82 2.50 -5.90
N ILE A 25 -14.13 2.66 -5.98
CA ILE A 25 -15.06 2.28 -4.93
C ILE A 25 -15.74 0.98 -5.38
N ALA A 26 -15.77 -0.02 -4.51
CA ALA A 26 -16.48 -1.26 -4.77
C ALA A 26 -17.99 -1.00 -4.85
N ASP A 27 -18.71 -1.80 -5.67
CA ASP A 27 -20.14 -1.58 -5.94
C ASP A 27 -21.00 -1.64 -4.67
N ASP A 28 -20.63 -2.47 -3.70
CA ASP A 28 -21.28 -2.57 -2.40
C ASP A 28 -21.06 -1.33 -1.52
N ALA A 29 -19.86 -0.74 -1.59
CA ALA A 29 -19.55 0.49 -0.87
C ALA A 29 -20.09 1.76 -1.57
N ALA A 30 -20.39 1.70 -2.87
CA ALA A 30 -20.96 2.83 -3.60
C ALA A 30 -22.35 3.22 -3.10
N ALA A 31 -23.12 2.28 -2.53
CA ALA A 31 -24.42 2.52 -1.94
C ALA A 31 -24.35 3.43 -0.70
N ASP A 32 -23.27 3.35 0.08
CA ASP A 32 -23.09 4.14 1.31
C ASP A 32 -22.76 5.62 1.07
N VAL A 33 -22.36 5.99 -0.15
CA VAL A 33 -22.02 7.38 -0.51
C VAL A 33 -23.26 8.29 -0.57
N SER A 34 -24.46 7.71 -0.57
CA SER A 34 -25.72 8.46 -0.51
C SER A 34 -25.98 9.19 0.82
N GLY A 35 -25.20 8.89 1.86
CA GLY A 35 -25.32 9.48 3.21
C GLY A 35 -24.60 10.81 3.41
N PHE A 36 -24.09 11.47 2.35
CA PHE A 36 -23.40 12.76 2.49
C PHE A 36 -24.34 13.85 2.99
N THR A 37 -23.93 14.55 4.05
CA THR A 37 -24.61 15.74 4.56
C THR A 37 -23.81 16.99 4.21
N ALA A 38 -24.48 17.97 3.60
CA ALA A 38 -23.85 19.25 3.26
C ALA A 38 -23.23 19.93 4.49
N ASN A 39 -22.11 20.60 4.27
CA ASN A 39 -21.40 21.41 5.27
C ASN A 39 -21.05 22.78 4.70
N ASP A 40 -20.36 23.62 5.47
CA ASP A 40 -20.02 25.00 5.09
C ASP A 40 -19.12 25.09 3.85
N GLU A 41 -18.42 24.01 3.50
CA GLU A 41 -17.47 23.99 2.39
C GLU A 41 -17.99 23.21 1.17
N ILE A 42 -18.77 22.12 1.40
CA ILE A 42 -19.27 21.24 0.35
C ILE A 42 -20.79 21.17 0.42
N ALA A 43 -21.46 21.71 -0.59
CA ALA A 43 -22.92 21.76 -0.66
C ALA A 43 -23.54 20.40 -1.07
N ALA A 44 -22.90 19.66 -1.96
CA ALA A 44 -23.40 18.39 -2.45
C ALA A 44 -22.28 17.50 -3.02
N VAL A 45 -22.50 16.19 -3.00
CA VAL A 45 -21.68 15.19 -3.70
C VAL A 45 -22.59 14.42 -4.64
N GLU A 46 -22.17 14.26 -5.87
CA GLU A 46 -22.95 13.62 -6.93
C GLU A 46 -22.09 12.64 -7.72
N TRP A 47 -22.61 11.45 -7.98
CA TRP A 47 -22.03 10.54 -8.97
C TRP A 47 -22.47 10.93 -10.37
N MET A 48 -21.54 11.06 -11.29
CA MET A 48 -21.84 11.41 -12.65
C MET A 48 -20.86 10.77 -13.65
N PRO A 49 -21.27 10.60 -14.92
CA PRO A 49 -20.38 10.21 -15.99
C PRO A 49 -19.19 11.17 -16.13
N LEU A 50 -18.00 10.64 -16.40
CA LEU A 50 -16.76 11.41 -16.51
C LEU A 50 -16.87 12.59 -17.53
N ALA A 51 -17.58 12.36 -18.65
CA ALA A 51 -17.80 13.37 -19.67
C ALA A 51 -18.64 14.56 -19.15
N GLU A 52 -19.56 14.31 -18.24
CA GLU A 52 -20.40 15.34 -17.60
C GLU A 52 -19.62 16.06 -16.51
N ALA A 53 -18.89 15.32 -15.67
CA ALA A 53 -18.01 15.90 -14.66
C ALA A 53 -17.03 16.91 -15.26
N ARG A 54 -16.45 16.59 -16.42
CA ARG A 54 -15.57 17.48 -17.16
C ARG A 54 -16.25 18.78 -17.61
N LYS A 55 -17.52 18.73 -18.01
CA LYS A 55 -18.28 19.92 -18.41
C LYS A 55 -18.68 20.81 -17.21
N LYS A 56 -18.89 20.18 -16.04
CA LYS A 56 -19.24 20.87 -14.80
C LYS A 56 -18.02 21.45 -14.06
N ALA A 57 -16.81 21.01 -14.40
CA ALA A 57 -15.59 21.51 -13.76
C ALA A 57 -15.43 23.00 -13.95
N THR A 58 -15.33 23.75 -12.85
CA THR A 58 -15.23 25.22 -12.85
C THR A 58 -13.83 25.67 -13.26
N TYR A 59 -12.80 24.94 -12.87
CA TYR A 59 -11.42 25.32 -13.11
C TYR A 59 -10.78 24.49 -14.23
N PRO A 60 -9.99 25.11 -15.12
CA PRO A 60 -9.33 24.39 -16.22
C PRO A 60 -8.49 23.19 -15.75
N HIS A 61 -7.77 23.34 -14.64
CA HIS A 61 -6.92 22.28 -14.10
C HIS A 61 -7.73 21.06 -13.61
N ASP A 62 -8.96 21.25 -13.11
CA ASP A 62 -9.84 20.14 -12.75
C ASP A 62 -10.32 19.40 -14.01
N ALA A 63 -10.66 20.14 -15.07
CA ALA A 63 -11.03 19.53 -16.36
C ALA A 63 -9.87 18.75 -17.00
N GLU A 64 -8.64 19.28 -16.93
CA GLU A 64 -7.43 18.61 -17.41
C GLU A 64 -7.15 17.32 -16.64
N MET A 65 -7.34 17.33 -15.32
CA MET A 65 -7.20 16.15 -14.49
C MET A 65 -8.19 15.05 -14.87
N LEU A 66 -9.44 15.39 -15.19
CA LEU A 66 -10.44 14.44 -15.67
C LEU A 66 -10.10 13.88 -17.07
N VAL A 67 -9.43 14.66 -17.92
CA VAL A 67 -8.88 14.18 -19.21
C VAL A 67 -7.78 13.13 -18.96
N GLU A 68 -6.88 13.38 -18.04
CA GLU A 68 -5.83 12.43 -17.68
C GLU A 68 -6.41 11.15 -17.07
N LEU A 69 -7.43 11.25 -16.22
CA LEU A 69 -8.15 10.09 -15.69
C LEU A 69 -8.74 9.24 -16.82
N LYS A 70 -9.41 9.88 -17.80
CA LYS A 70 -9.93 9.17 -18.95
C LYS A 70 -8.83 8.46 -19.74
N ARG A 71 -7.72 9.13 -19.99
CA ARG A 71 -6.57 8.55 -20.69
C ARG A 71 -6.05 7.30 -19.98
N ARG A 72 -5.96 7.31 -18.64
CA ARG A 72 -5.54 6.14 -17.84
C ARG A 72 -6.56 5.01 -17.89
N ILE A 73 -7.87 5.33 -17.87
CA ILE A 73 -8.94 4.33 -18.03
C ILE A 73 -8.84 3.66 -19.38
N ASP A 74 -8.74 4.43 -20.46
CA ASP A 74 -8.65 3.92 -21.83
C ASP A 74 -7.38 3.08 -22.06
N ALA A 75 -6.29 3.43 -21.38
CA ALA A 75 -5.02 2.68 -21.41
C ALA A 75 -5.00 1.46 -20.48
N GLY A 76 -6.05 1.22 -19.69
CA GLY A 76 -6.07 0.15 -18.69
C GLY A 76 -5.12 0.37 -17.49
N THR A 77 -4.66 1.61 -17.27
CA THR A 77 -3.68 1.95 -16.23
C THR A 77 -4.28 2.77 -15.07
N ALA A 78 -5.60 2.95 -15.04
CA ALA A 78 -6.29 3.65 -13.97
C ALA A 78 -6.34 2.82 -12.67
N ARG A 79 -6.45 1.51 -12.77
CA ARG A 79 -6.36 0.59 -11.63
C ARG A 79 -4.92 0.45 -11.19
N THR A 80 -4.68 0.66 -9.91
CA THR A 80 -3.37 0.53 -9.29
C THR A 80 -3.41 -0.48 -8.16
N PHE A 81 -2.26 -1.01 -7.82
CA PHE A 81 -2.07 -1.91 -6.69
C PHE A 81 -0.82 -1.48 -5.92
N ALA A 82 -0.70 -1.91 -4.67
CA ALA A 82 0.43 -1.58 -3.83
C ALA A 82 1.33 -2.81 -3.61
N ILE A 83 2.64 -2.61 -3.69
CA ILE A 83 3.63 -3.54 -3.16
C ILE A 83 4.18 -2.88 -1.90
N ILE A 84 3.77 -3.38 -0.74
CA ILE A 84 4.13 -2.83 0.56
C ILE A 84 5.30 -3.63 1.10
N ILE A 85 6.44 -2.99 1.29
CA ILE A 85 7.63 -3.63 1.82
C ILE A 85 7.77 -3.23 3.28
N ALA A 86 7.70 -4.23 4.16
CA ALA A 86 7.83 -4.07 5.59
C ALA A 86 9.15 -4.69 6.09
N ARG A 87 9.86 -3.97 6.93
CA ARG A 87 10.92 -4.55 7.74
C ARG A 87 10.30 -5.13 9.00
N HIS A 88 10.82 -6.27 9.48
CA HIS A 88 10.40 -6.83 10.77
C HIS A 88 10.53 -5.82 11.92
N GLY A 89 9.63 -5.89 12.88
CA GLY A 89 9.63 -5.12 14.10
C GLY A 89 10.90 -5.34 14.95
N LYS A 90 11.03 -4.61 16.04
CA LYS A 90 12.19 -4.72 16.92
C LYS A 90 12.30 -6.13 17.51
N ALA A 91 13.31 -6.88 17.10
CA ALA A 91 13.62 -8.23 17.62
C ALA A 91 14.61 -8.18 18.77
N LEU A 92 14.72 -9.27 19.52
CA LEU A 92 15.79 -9.46 20.50
C LEU A 92 17.14 -9.23 19.84
N GLN A 93 18.12 -8.78 20.63
CA GLN A 93 19.49 -8.64 20.12
C GLN A 93 20.10 -10.04 19.87
N PRO A 94 20.94 -10.19 18.82
CA PRO A 94 21.62 -11.48 18.59
C PRO A 94 22.38 -11.99 19.79
N SER A 95 23.05 -11.10 20.53
CA SER A 95 23.80 -11.42 21.75
C SER A 95 22.94 -11.86 22.95
N SER A 96 21.63 -11.71 22.87
CA SER A 96 20.65 -12.08 23.90
C SER A 96 19.80 -13.27 23.50
N TRP A 97 20.20 -13.99 22.46
CA TRP A 97 19.48 -15.14 21.92
C TRP A 97 20.41 -16.32 21.70
N ASP A 98 20.17 -17.43 22.39
CA ASP A 98 21.02 -18.63 22.33
C ASP A 98 20.67 -19.58 21.16
N GLY A 99 19.56 -19.34 20.48
CA GLY A 99 19.11 -20.15 19.35
C GLY A 99 19.62 -19.64 17.97
N PRO A 100 19.29 -20.34 16.90
CA PRO A 100 19.56 -19.87 15.54
C PRO A 100 18.94 -18.48 15.28
N ASP A 101 19.60 -17.60 14.51
CA ASP A 101 19.12 -16.24 14.26
C ASP A 101 17.72 -16.21 13.63
N ALA A 102 17.40 -17.19 12.79
CA ALA A 102 16.07 -17.33 12.17
C ALA A 102 14.94 -17.51 13.19
N THR A 103 15.24 -18.08 14.37
CA THR A 103 14.25 -18.33 15.43
C THR A 103 14.13 -17.19 16.44
N ARG A 104 14.91 -16.13 16.31
CA ARG A 104 14.94 -14.98 17.20
C ARG A 104 13.63 -14.18 17.11
N PRO A 105 12.88 -14.05 18.24
CA PRO A 105 11.55 -13.43 18.26
C PRO A 105 11.60 -11.90 18.33
N LEU A 106 10.44 -11.29 18.20
CA LEU A 106 10.27 -9.87 18.50
C LEU A 106 10.43 -9.60 20.00
N MET A 107 10.92 -8.41 20.32
CA MET A 107 10.76 -7.82 21.65
C MET A 107 9.33 -7.30 21.81
N HIS A 108 8.89 -7.05 23.03
CA HIS A 108 7.58 -6.42 23.32
C HIS A 108 7.35 -5.15 22.49
N ARG A 109 8.34 -4.28 22.37
CA ARG A 109 8.27 -3.10 21.49
C ARG A 109 8.03 -3.48 20.03
N GLY A 110 8.59 -4.58 19.56
CA GLY A 110 8.38 -5.07 18.18
C GLY A 110 6.96 -5.58 17.96
N VAL A 111 6.38 -6.22 18.97
CA VAL A 111 4.97 -6.65 18.94
C VAL A 111 4.05 -5.43 18.83
N LEU A 112 4.25 -4.40 19.67
CA LEU A 112 3.48 -3.16 19.59
C LEU A 112 3.65 -2.44 18.25
N GLN A 113 4.84 -2.50 17.64
CA GLN A 113 5.05 -1.98 16.28
C GLN A 113 4.23 -2.75 15.24
N ALA A 114 4.20 -4.08 15.34
CA ALA A 114 3.44 -4.93 14.42
C ALA A 114 1.92 -4.67 14.53
N GLU A 115 1.41 -4.57 15.74
CA GLU A 115 0.00 -4.24 16.01
C GLU A 115 -0.36 -2.84 15.51
N GLY A 116 0.50 -1.84 15.78
CA GLY A 116 0.25 -0.46 15.40
C GLY A 116 0.28 -0.20 13.89
N ILE A 117 1.09 -0.96 13.12
CA ILE A 117 1.17 -0.79 11.66
C ILE A 117 0.08 -1.57 10.91
N ALA A 118 -0.49 -2.61 11.51
CA ALA A 118 -1.45 -3.50 10.84
C ALA A 118 -2.67 -2.76 10.26
N PRO A 119 -3.37 -1.86 10.97
CA PRO A 119 -4.51 -1.12 10.42
C PRO A 119 -4.12 -0.22 9.24
N ALA A 120 -2.95 0.43 9.29
CA ALA A 120 -2.46 1.29 8.23
C ALA A 120 -2.17 0.50 6.95
N ILE A 121 -1.60 -0.70 7.08
CA ILE A 121 -1.35 -1.60 5.95
C ILE A 121 -2.68 -2.18 5.42
N ALA A 122 -3.60 -2.56 6.31
CA ALA A 122 -4.91 -3.09 5.94
C ALA A 122 -5.72 -2.12 5.06
N ALA A 123 -5.58 -0.80 5.28
CA ALA A 123 -6.23 0.24 4.47
C ALA A 123 -5.85 0.21 2.97
N TYR A 124 -4.72 -0.43 2.61
CA TYR A 124 -4.34 -0.65 1.21
C TYR A 124 -5.03 -1.87 0.57
N GLY A 125 -5.81 -2.64 1.33
CA GLY A 125 -6.50 -3.83 0.85
C GLY A 125 -5.56 -4.95 0.36
N PRO A 126 -4.56 -5.38 1.14
CA PRO A 126 -3.64 -6.42 0.66
C PRO A 126 -4.35 -7.77 0.51
N GLU A 127 -4.22 -8.34 -0.67
CA GLU A 127 -4.76 -9.66 -1.02
C GLU A 127 -3.78 -10.81 -0.68
N ARG A 128 -2.53 -10.48 -0.39
CA ARG A 128 -1.45 -11.43 -0.11
C ARG A 128 -0.48 -10.88 0.92
N ILE A 129 -0.07 -11.77 1.82
CA ILE A 129 1.02 -11.51 2.75
C ILE A 129 2.11 -12.53 2.48
N ILE A 130 3.32 -12.06 2.23
CA ILE A 130 4.51 -12.89 2.01
C ILE A 130 5.54 -12.48 3.06
N SER A 131 6.07 -13.45 3.78
CA SER A 131 7.06 -13.23 4.83
C SER A 131 8.32 -14.05 4.58
N SER A 132 9.46 -13.54 5.02
CA SER A 132 10.61 -14.36 5.35
C SER A 132 10.21 -15.44 6.35
N THR A 133 10.89 -16.59 6.31
CA THR A 133 10.69 -17.70 7.25
C THR A 133 11.11 -17.38 8.68
N ALA A 134 11.89 -16.30 8.90
CA ALA A 134 12.34 -15.91 10.22
C ALA A 134 11.17 -15.53 11.16
N VAL A 135 11.22 -16.02 12.41
CA VAL A 135 10.17 -15.81 13.42
C VAL A 135 9.79 -14.35 13.56
N ARG A 136 10.77 -13.43 13.66
CA ARG A 136 10.53 -11.99 13.79
C ARG A 136 9.74 -11.38 12.62
N CYS A 137 9.89 -11.92 11.40
CA CYS A 137 9.12 -11.45 10.24
C CYS A 137 7.69 -11.97 10.29
N ARG A 138 7.49 -13.24 10.63
CA ARG A 138 6.16 -13.86 10.79
C ARG A 138 5.37 -13.17 11.89
N GLU A 139 5.99 -12.94 13.04
CA GLU A 139 5.36 -12.22 14.16
C GLU A 139 5.00 -10.77 13.78
N THR A 140 5.77 -10.13 12.91
CA THR A 140 5.48 -8.76 12.45
C THR A 140 4.22 -8.69 11.60
N VAL A 141 3.95 -9.69 10.77
CA VAL A 141 2.77 -9.69 9.90
C VAL A 141 1.57 -10.43 10.48
N ALA A 142 1.73 -11.14 11.59
CA ALA A 142 0.66 -11.92 12.21
C ALA A 142 -0.56 -11.07 12.61
N PRO A 143 -0.42 -9.87 13.23
CA PRO A 143 -1.57 -9.02 13.54
C PRO A 143 -2.33 -8.57 12.28
N LEU A 144 -1.62 -8.25 11.21
CA LEU A 144 -2.23 -7.91 9.93
C LEU A 144 -2.98 -9.12 9.33
N ALA A 145 -2.35 -10.29 9.33
CA ALA A 145 -2.95 -11.52 8.80
C ALA A 145 -4.27 -11.85 9.52
N ALA A 146 -4.27 -11.72 10.86
CA ALA A 146 -5.47 -11.92 11.66
C ALA A 146 -6.55 -10.85 11.37
N LEU A 147 -6.15 -9.59 11.20
CA LEU A 147 -7.07 -8.48 10.95
C LEU A 147 -7.82 -8.61 9.62
N ILE A 148 -7.13 -9.06 8.56
CA ILE A 148 -7.71 -9.12 7.21
C ILE A 148 -8.09 -10.54 6.76
N GLY A 149 -7.86 -11.57 7.57
CA GLY A 149 -8.19 -12.96 7.25
C GLY A 149 -7.37 -13.56 6.10
N VAL A 150 -6.13 -13.10 5.88
CA VAL A 150 -5.25 -13.57 4.80
C VAL A 150 -4.11 -14.41 5.37
N GLU A 151 -3.90 -15.61 4.84
CA GLU A 151 -2.79 -16.46 5.25
C GLU A 151 -1.42 -15.90 4.85
N VAL A 152 -0.45 -16.05 5.75
CA VAL A 152 0.95 -15.68 5.51
C VAL A 152 1.63 -16.78 4.71
N ARG A 153 2.13 -16.42 3.52
CA ARG A 153 3.00 -17.29 2.73
C ARG A 153 4.46 -17.04 3.10
N GLU A 154 5.13 -18.05 3.58
CA GLU A 154 6.56 -17.99 3.90
C GLU A 154 7.42 -18.30 2.67
N ILE A 155 8.49 -17.54 2.48
CA ILE A 155 9.48 -17.73 1.42
C ILE A 155 10.88 -17.50 1.99
N ASP A 156 11.69 -18.54 1.99
CA ASP A 156 13.06 -18.48 2.46
C ASP A 156 13.93 -17.51 1.64
N GLY A 157 13.71 -17.44 0.34
CA GLY A 157 14.49 -16.57 -0.56
C GLY A 157 14.40 -15.07 -0.32
N ILE A 158 13.53 -14.61 0.61
CA ILE A 158 13.54 -13.22 1.11
C ILE A 158 14.01 -13.15 2.56
N SER A 159 14.62 -14.22 3.09
CA SER A 159 15.23 -14.26 4.41
C SER A 159 16.64 -13.71 4.39
N GLN A 160 17.09 -13.17 5.51
CA GLN A 160 18.45 -12.63 5.64
C GLN A 160 19.51 -13.71 5.43
N ASP A 161 19.24 -14.93 5.85
CA ASP A 161 20.20 -16.06 5.77
C ASP A 161 20.39 -16.53 4.30
N SER A 162 19.40 -16.31 3.46
CA SER A 162 19.45 -16.61 2.02
C SER A 162 19.91 -15.42 1.17
N TYR A 163 20.20 -14.27 1.79
CA TYR A 163 20.64 -13.07 1.08
C TYR A 163 21.98 -13.30 0.40
N GLY A 164 22.06 -12.90 -0.88
CA GLY A 164 23.25 -13.11 -1.71
C GLY A 164 23.22 -14.39 -2.55
N THR A 165 22.47 -15.43 -2.14
CA THR A 165 22.27 -16.64 -2.95
C THR A 165 20.92 -16.68 -3.66
N ALA A 166 19.98 -15.84 -3.22
CA ALA A 166 18.57 -15.87 -3.64
C ALA A 166 18.10 -14.60 -4.39
N ALA A 167 19.00 -13.77 -4.91
CA ALA A 167 18.63 -12.55 -5.67
C ALA A 167 17.58 -12.84 -6.76
N SER A 168 17.76 -13.97 -7.51
CA SER A 168 16.77 -14.41 -8.51
C SER A 168 15.39 -14.75 -7.91
N THR A 169 15.30 -15.06 -6.61
CA THR A 169 14.02 -15.35 -5.95
C THR A 169 13.30 -14.05 -5.60
N VAL A 170 14.01 -13.04 -5.13
CA VAL A 170 13.47 -11.69 -4.87
C VAL A 170 12.86 -11.12 -6.14
N GLU A 171 13.63 -11.12 -7.25
CA GLU A 171 13.15 -10.65 -8.56
C GLU A 171 11.90 -11.41 -9.04
N LYS A 172 11.89 -12.75 -8.91
CA LYS A 172 10.73 -13.58 -9.28
C LYS A 172 9.50 -13.26 -8.45
N VAL A 173 9.66 -13.00 -7.15
CA VAL A 173 8.55 -12.63 -6.25
C VAL A 173 7.96 -11.31 -6.70
N ILE A 174 8.77 -10.29 -6.92
CA ILE A 174 8.31 -8.96 -7.38
C ILE A 174 7.68 -9.06 -8.76
N ALA A 175 8.38 -9.63 -9.75
CA ALA A 175 7.88 -9.78 -11.11
C ALA A 175 6.52 -10.51 -11.18
N LYS A 176 6.32 -11.53 -10.32
CA LYS A 176 5.03 -12.22 -10.21
C LYS A 176 3.93 -11.31 -9.68
N ARG A 177 4.24 -10.40 -8.73
CA ARG A 177 3.24 -9.47 -8.18
C ARG A 177 2.89 -8.39 -9.19
N LEU A 178 3.88 -7.81 -9.86
CA LEU A 178 3.67 -6.85 -10.94
C LEU A 178 2.76 -7.43 -12.03
N ARG A 179 3.05 -8.64 -12.52
CA ARG A 179 2.21 -9.29 -13.55
C ARG A 179 0.77 -9.57 -13.11
N ARG A 180 0.53 -9.76 -11.81
CA ARG A 180 -0.80 -10.07 -11.27
C ARG A 180 -1.57 -8.82 -10.85
N ALA A 181 -0.92 -7.66 -10.83
CA ALA A 181 -1.49 -6.40 -10.37
C ALA A 181 -2.25 -6.54 -9.03
N GLN A 182 -1.66 -7.29 -8.08
CA GLN A 182 -2.26 -7.59 -6.78
C GLN A 182 -1.57 -6.81 -5.67
N THR A 183 -2.34 -6.18 -4.79
CA THR A 183 -1.79 -5.57 -3.58
C THR A 183 -1.21 -6.64 -2.66
N VAL A 184 0.04 -6.48 -2.28
CA VAL A 184 0.80 -7.45 -1.49
C VAL A 184 1.64 -6.80 -0.43
N VAL A 185 1.80 -7.48 0.70
CA VAL A 185 2.78 -7.14 1.74
C VAL A 185 3.94 -8.13 1.67
N LEU A 186 5.15 -7.60 1.67
CA LEU A 186 6.40 -8.37 1.72
C LEU A 186 7.13 -8.00 3.01
N CYS A 187 7.24 -8.93 3.96
CA CYS A 187 7.98 -8.71 5.20
C CYS A 187 9.35 -9.39 5.15
N SER A 188 10.40 -8.60 5.33
CA SER A 188 11.78 -9.06 5.22
C SER A 188 12.73 -8.28 6.15
N HIS A 189 14.00 -8.26 5.82
CA HIS A 189 15.11 -7.77 6.63
C HIS A 189 15.80 -6.56 5.98
N GLY A 190 16.43 -5.72 6.80
CA GLY A 190 17.14 -4.54 6.33
C GLY A 190 18.08 -4.79 5.13
N PRO A 191 18.96 -5.81 5.15
CA PRO A 191 19.84 -6.11 4.02
C PRO A 191 19.13 -6.52 2.73
N VAL A 192 17.93 -7.14 2.83
CA VAL A 192 17.17 -7.66 1.67
C VAL A 192 16.29 -6.58 1.03
N ILE A 193 15.81 -5.61 1.81
CA ILE A 193 14.89 -4.56 1.34
C ILE A 193 15.40 -3.80 0.12
N PRO A 194 16.67 -3.39 0.01
CA PRO A 194 17.16 -2.71 -1.19
C PRO A 194 16.96 -3.49 -2.49
N GLU A 195 16.99 -4.82 -2.43
CA GLU A 195 16.72 -5.67 -3.60
C GLU A 195 15.23 -5.79 -3.93
N LEU A 196 14.36 -5.60 -2.92
CA LEU A 196 12.91 -5.62 -3.10
C LEU A 196 12.35 -4.33 -3.70
N VAL A 197 13.12 -3.23 -3.67
CA VAL A 197 12.70 -1.90 -4.16
C VAL A 197 13.39 -1.46 -5.47
N ARG A 198 14.29 -2.26 -5.99
CA ARG A 198 14.93 -2.07 -7.30
C ARG A 198 14.04 -2.55 -8.42
#